data_9186da83e376c3997673031aa63416d7
#
_entry.id   9186da83e376c3997673031aa63416d7
#
_cell.length_a   1.000
_cell.length_b   1.000
_cell.length_c   1.000
_cell.angle_alpha   90.00
_cell.angle_beta   90.00
_cell.angle_gamma   90.00
#
_symmetry.space_group_name_H-M   'P 1'
#
loop_
_entity.id
_entity.type
_entity.pdbx_description
1 polymer ?
#
loop_
_entity_poly.entity_id
_entity_poly.type
_entity_poly.pdbx_seq_one_letter_code
_entity_poly.pdbx_strand_id
1 'polypeptide(L)'
;MLDPRNPAGSESNDNMWSLVVVPGAEFMDTKDVPHGAVAEVTYQSSSLKRARRMHVYTPPGYENGRKSYPVFYLLHGSSDSDDSWSSVGRAGFIMDNLIAAKKAKPMIVVMPAGHSGPTAIRNGKDFERDFVEDIMPQIEKRYRVQTDRSNRAMAGLSMGGGQTLNIGFANLDKFAYLGVFSSGVFGIAGGGRPAATNEPPWEVRNKASLDNPKLKKGLKLVWFATGKDDFLLKTSRATVEMLKKHGFSVVYKESEGGHTWLNWRDYLIEFAPLLFNESR
;
A
#
# COMPACT_ATOMS: atom_id res chain seq x y z
N MET A 1 -22.32 -11.96 -3.18
CA MET A 1 -23.27 -12.51 -2.18
C MET A 1 -22.53 -13.51 -1.32
N LEU A 2 -22.72 -13.45 0.00
CA LEU A 2 -22.13 -14.42 0.91
C LEU A 2 -22.85 -15.77 0.80
N ASP A 3 -22.09 -16.86 0.73
CA ASP A 3 -22.59 -18.20 0.99
C ASP A 3 -22.57 -18.43 2.52
N PRO A 4 -23.73 -18.61 3.17
CA PRO A 4 -23.79 -18.78 4.62
C PRO A 4 -23.08 -20.03 5.14
N ARG A 5 -22.72 -20.96 4.26
CA ARG A 5 -21.97 -22.18 4.60
C ARG A 5 -20.45 -22.02 4.41
N ASN A 6 -20.01 -20.91 3.81
CA ASN A 6 -18.60 -20.61 3.63
C ASN A 6 -18.15 -19.55 4.64
N PRO A 7 -17.33 -19.91 5.66
CA PRO A 7 -16.87 -18.97 6.66
C PRO A 7 -15.82 -17.99 6.16
N ALA A 8 -15.23 -18.23 4.98
CA ALA A 8 -14.20 -17.37 4.42
C ALA A 8 -14.83 -16.23 3.60
N GLY A 9 -14.56 -15.00 4.00
CA GLY A 9 -15.06 -13.81 3.33
C GLY A 9 -13.99 -12.73 3.17
N SER A 10 -14.27 -11.77 2.30
CA SER A 10 -13.52 -10.53 2.15
C SER A 10 -14.49 -9.37 2.13
N GLU A 11 -14.26 -8.39 2.99
CA GLU A 11 -15.03 -7.15 2.98
C GLU A 11 -14.64 -6.28 1.80
N SER A 12 -15.63 -5.63 1.21
CA SER A 12 -15.45 -4.53 0.28
C SER A 12 -16.09 -3.26 0.85
N ASN A 13 -15.98 -2.14 0.15
CA ASN A 13 -16.49 -0.86 0.63
C ASN A 13 -18.00 -0.89 0.97
N ASP A 14 -18.79 -1.68 0.27
CA ASP A 14 -20.26 -1.72 0.37
C ASP A 14 -20.83 -3.14 0.40
N ASN A 15 -19.98 -4.18 0.40
CA ASN A 15 -20.40 -5.57 0.30
C ASN A 15 -19.41 -6.51 0.99
N MET A 16 -19.79 -7.78 1.06
CA MET A 16 -18.92 -8.87 1.50
C MET A 16 -18.99 -10.01 0.48
N TRP A 17 -17.85 -10.60 0.16
CA TRP A 17 -17.69 -11.67 -0.82
C TRP A 17 -17.22 -12.95 -0.18
N SER A 18 -17.82 -14.08 -0.55
CA SER A 18 -17.27 -15.38 -0.16
C SER A 18 -15.97 -15.65 -0.92
N LEU A 19 -14.98 -16.17 -0.21
CA LEU A 19 -13.68 -16.51 -0.77
C LEU A 19 -13.53 -18.00 -0.96
N VAL A 20 -12.99 -18.39 -2.11
CA VAL A 20 -12.49 -19.75 -2.38
C VAL A 20 -11.01 -19.64 -2.68
N VAL A 21 -10.19 -20.30 -1.87
CA VAL A 21 -8.75 -20.36 -2.08
C VAL A 21 -8.45 -21.58 -2.93
N VAL A 22 -7.93 -21.36 -4.14
CA VAL A 22 -7.42 -22.43 -5.01
C VAL A 22 -5.92 -22.57 -4.73
N PRO A 23 -5.45 -23.70 -4.20
CA PRO A 23 -4.04 -23.91 -3.91
C PRO A 23 -3.20 -24.06 -5.19
N GLY A 24 -1.88 -23.93 -5.07
CA GLY A 24 -0.90 -24.07 -6.16
C GLY A 24 -0.08 -22.83 -6.42
N ALA A 25 -0.24 -21.77 -5.62
CA ALA A 25 0.53 -20.53 -5.73
C ALA A 25 1.57 -20.44 -4.61
N GLU A 26 2.83 -20.64 -4.93
CA GLU A 26 3.94 -20.91 -3.99
C GLU A 26 4.01 -19.95 -2.79
N PHE A 27 3.82 -18.64 -3.00
CA PHE A 27 3.92 -17.66 -1.92
C PHE A 27 2.57 -17.27 -1.31
N MET A 28 1.45 -17.67 -1.90
CA MET A 28 0.11 -17.34 -1.42
C MET A 28 -0.53 -18.47 -0.61
N ASP A 29 -0.07 -19.71 -0.80
CA ASP A 29 -0.62 -20.87 -0.10
C ASP A 29 -0.25 -20.84 1.38
N THR A 30 -1.14 -21.40 2.20
CA THR A 30 -0.83 -21.67 3.59
C THR A 30 0.19 -22.81 3.65
N LYS A 31 1.35 -22.55 4.20
CA LYS A 31 2.46 -23.49 4.33
C LYS A 31 2.76 -23.80 5.80
N ASP A 32 3.41 -24.91 6.07
CA ASP A 32 3.95 -25.24 7.38
C ASP A 32 5.24 -24.46 7.64
N VAL A 33 5.08 -23.18 7.96
CA VAL A 33 6.14 -22.24 8.31
C VAL A 33 5.72 -21.44 9.54
N PRO A 34 6.64 -20.80 10.28
CA PRO A 34 6.25 -19.88 11.33
C PRO A 34 5.34 -18.77 10.78
N HIS A 35 4.17 -18.58 11.43
CA HIS A 35 3.19 -17.57 11.03
C HIS A 35 3.27 -16.34 11.93
N GLY A 36 3.04 -15.17 11.31
CA GLY A 36 2.74 -13.94 12.00
C GLY A 36 1.28 -13.85 12.44
N ALA A 37 0.90 -12.72 12.99
CA ALA A 37 -0.49 -12.45 13.38
C ALA A 37 -1.04 -11.25 12.63
N VAL A 38 -2.33 -11.29 12.28
CA VAL A 38 -3.07 -10.14 11.76
C VAL A 38 -4.09 -9.71 12.80
N ALA A 39 -3.96 -8.49 13.30
CA ALA A 39 -4.89 -7.90 14.26
C ALA A 39 -5.77 -6.86 13.56
N GLU A 40 -7.07 -6.93 13.78
CA GLU A 40 -7.98 -5.82 13.51
C GLU A 40 -7.85 -4.79 14.64
N VAL A 41 -7.57 -3.55 14.28
CA VAL A 41 -7.29 -2.47 15.23
C VAL A 41 -8.23 -1.31 14.99
N THR A 42 -9.09 -1.04 15.99
CA THR A 42 -9.87 0.20 16.04
C THR A 42 -9.03 1.31 16.68
N TYR A 43 -9.07 2.49 16.10
CA TYR A 43 -8.47 3.71 16.66
C TYR A 43 -9.42 4.89 16.51
N GLN A 44 -9.23 5.89 17.37
CA GLN A 44 -9.94 7.17 17.25
C GLN A 44 -9.12 8.09 16.36
N SER A 45 -9.66 8.42 15.18
CA SER A 45 -9.10 9.45 14.33
C SER A 45 -9.49 10.82 14.88
N SER A 46 -8.51 11.63 15.26
CA SER A 46 -8.71 13.00 15.70
C SER A 46 -8.99 13.93 14.53
N SER A 47 -8.35 13.67 13.39
CA SER A 47 -8.51 14.43 12.14
C SER A 47 -9.89 14.24 11.52
N LEU A 48 -10.48 13.04 11.61
CA LEU A 48 -11.81 12.71 11.05
C LEU A 48 -12.91 12.71 12.12
N LYS A 49 -12.57 12.89 13.42
CA LYS A 49 -13.49 12.92 14.57
C LYS A 49 -14.40 11.69 14.67
N ARG A 50 -13.85 10.51 14.39
CA ARG A 50 -14.59 9.24 14.45
C ARG A 50 -13.67 8.05 14.64
N ALA A 51 -14.26 6.92 15.10
CA ALA A 51 -13.56 5.65 15.11
C ALA A 51 -13.25 5.18 13.68
N ARG A 52 -12.07 4.64 13.51
CA ARG A 52 -11.54 4.09 12.26
C ARG A 52 -10.92 2.73 12.53
N ARG A 53 -10.70 1.97 11.47
CA ARG A 53 -10.16 0.61 11.54
C ARG A 53 -8.96 0.45 10.62
N MET A 54 -8.06 -0.45 11.01
CA MET A 54 -6.94 -0.93 10.20
C MET A 54 -6.61 -2.37 10.57
N HIS A 55 -6.10 -3.14 9.64
CA HIS A 55 -5.48 -4.43 9.91
C HIS A 55 -3.96 -4.27 10.05
N VAL A 56 -3.37 -4.95 11.02
CA VAL A 56 -1.92 -4.88 11.27
C VAL A 56 -1.37 -6.29 11.34
N TYR A 57 -0.49 -6.62 10.39
CA TYR A 57 0.30 -7.84 10.44
C TYR A 57 1.59 -7.60 11.23
N THR A 58 1.87 -8.49 12.17
CA THR A 58 3.13 -8.59 12.89
C THR A 58 3.87 -9.87 12.48
N PRO A 59 5.20 -9.83 12.25
CA PRO A 59 5.94 -10.98 11.74
C PRO A 59 6.08 -12.09 12.77
N PRO A 60 6.38 -13.35 12.34
CA PRO A 60 6.58 -14.47 13.25
C PRO A 60 7.55 -14.16 14.39
N GLY A 61 7.16 -14.49 15.60
CA GLY A 61 7.95 -14.28 16.83
C GLY A 61 7.88 -12.85 17.38
N TYR A 62 7.05 -11.98 16.82
CA TYR A 62 6.88 -10.60 17.32
C TYR A 62 6.48 -10.58 18.79
N GLU A 63 5.49 -11.38 19.20
CA GLU A 63 4.93 -11.37 20.57
C GLU A 63 5.98 -11.71 21.64
N ASN A 64 6.89 -12.61 21.33
CA ASN A 64 7.89 -13.12 22.28
C ASN A 64 9.22 -12.33 22.29
N GLY A 65 9.33 -11.32 21.42
CA GLY A 65 10.56 -10.57 21.23
C GLY A 65 10.51 -9.14 21.78
N ARG A 66 11.68 -8.49 21.81
CA ARG A 66 11.82 -7.05 22.13
C ARG A 66 12.31 -6.24 20.93
N LYS A 67 12.53 -6.87 19.80
CA LYS A 67 13.05 -6.24 18.58
C LYS A 67 12.04 -5.24 18.02
N SER A 68 12.52 -4.12 17.49
CA SER A 68 11.74 -3.20 16.66
C SER A 68 11.89 -3.54 15.18
N TYR A 69 10.84 -3.31 14.41
CA TYR A 69 10.72 -3.70 13.01
C TYR A 69 10.48 -2.49 12.12
N PRO A 70 10.93 -2.52 10.86
CA PRO A 70 10.51 -1.54 9.86
C PRO A 70 9.01 -1.67 9.59
N VAL A 71 8.41 -0.61 9.04
CA VAL A 71 6.96 -0.53 8.79
C VAL A 71 6.69 -0.39 7.30
N PHE A 72 5.79 -1.21 6.81
CA PHE A 72 5.25 -1.17 5.47
C PHE A 72 3.75 -0.85 5.53
N TYR A 73 3.35 0.31 5.02
CA TYR A 73 1.95 0.71 4.86
C TYR A 73 1.45 0.24 3.51
N LEU A 74 0.40 -0.59 3.49
CA LEU A 74 -0.13 -1.26 2.29
C LEU A 74 -1.61 -0.90 2.08
N LEU A 75 -1.88 -0.09 1.05
CA LEU A 75 -3.17 0.55 0.81
C LEU A 75 -4.02 -0.22 -0.21
N HIS A 76 -5.29 -0.39 0.08
CA HIS A 76 -6.27 -1.07 -0.76
C HIS A 76 -6.88 -0.16 -1.85
N GLY A 77 -7.69 -0.71 -2.77
CA GLY A 77 -8.37 -0.01 -3.85
C GLY A 77 -9.74 0.58 -3.49
N SER A 78 -10.39 1.22 -4.46
CA SER A 78 -11.66 1.94 -4.22
C SER A 78 -12.85 1.05 -3.91
N SER A 79 -12.85 -0.20 -4.37
CA SER A 79 -13.91 -1.18 -4.09
C SER A 79 -13.62 -2.03 -2.85
N ASP A 80 -12.44 -1.89 -2.28
CA ASP A 80 -11.93 -2.74 -1.21
C ASP A 80 -12.14 -2.12 0.17
N SER A 81 -11.70 -2.82 1.22
CA SER A 81 -11.64 -2.35 2.60
C SER A 81 -10.24 -2.60 3.22
N ASP A 82 -10.05 -2.23 4.47
CA ASP A 82 -8.85 -2.55 5.24
C ASP A 82 -8.62 -4.06 5.44
N ASP A 83 -9.68 -4.87 5.29
CA ASP A 83 -9.61 -6.33 5.32
C ASP A 83 -9.03 -6.93 4.01
N SER A 84 -9.20 -6.27 2.88
CA SER A 84 -8.98 -6.90 1.57
C SER A 84 -7.56 -7.41 1.37
N TRP A 85 -6.53 -6.70 1.83
CA TRP A 85 -5.17 -7.23 1.75
C TRP A 85 -4.93 -8.45 2.64
N SER A 86 -5.59 -8.54 3.80
CA SER A 86 -5.46 -9.69 4.70
C SER A 86 -6.29 -10.90 4.26
N SER A 87 -7.44 -10.67 3.64
CA SER A 87 -8.36 -11.69 3.14
C SER A 87 -8.04 -12.11 1.70
N VAL A 88 -8.65 -11.48 0.68
CA VAL A 88 -8.42 -11.82 -0.74
C VAL A 88 -6.97 -11.60 -1.18
N GLY A 89 -6.29 -10.60 -0.61
CA GLY A 89 -4.88 -10.30 -0.89
C GLY A 89 -3.88 -11.28 -0.27
N ARG A 90 -4.28 -12.02 0.77
CA ARG A 90 -3.45 -13.01 1.50
C ARG A 90 -2.10 -12.48 1.97
N ALA A 91 -2.01 -11.18 2.26
CA ALA A 91 -0.74 -10.51 2.57
C ALA A 91 0.00 -11.15 3.75
N GLY A 92 -0.72 -11.61 4.80
CA GLY A 92 -0.10 -12.32 5.93
C GLY A 92 0.64 -13.59 5.47
N PHE A 93 -0.01 -14.47 4.69
CA PHE A 93 0.61 -15.70 4.18
C PHE A 93 1.77 -15.42 3.20
N ILE A 94 1.62 -14.41 2.34
CA ILE A 94 2.70 -13.98 1.45
C ILE A 94 3.92 -13.54 2.26
N MET A 95 3.72 -12.72 3.30
CA MET A 95 4.81 -12.25 4.15
C MET A 95 5.46 -13.39 4.92
N ASP A 96 4.68 -14.31 5.52
CA ASP A 96 5.19 -15.47 6.23
C ASP A 96 6.07 -16.34 5.33
N ASN A 97 5.58 -16.66 4.13
CA ASN A 97 6.30 -17.48 3.16
C ASN A 97 7.59 -16.80 2.66
N LEU A 98 7.55 -15.50 2.39
CA LEU A 98 8.72 -14.73 1.97
C LEU A 98 9.76 -14.62 3.09
N ILE A 99 9.33 -14.41 4.34
CA ILE A 99 10.21 -14.35 5.51
C ILE A 99 10.86 -15.71 5.77
N ALA A 100 10.07 -16.80 5.76
CA ALA A 100 10.58 -18.16 5.94
C ALA A 100 11.59 -18.55 4.85
N ALA A 101 11.33 -18.13 3.61
CA ALA A 101 12.27 -18.31 2.47
C ALA A 101 13.48 -17.35 2.52
N LYS A 102 13.58 -16.48 3.52
CA LYS A 102 14.63 -15.43 3.64
C LYS A 102 14.67 -14.47 2.45
N LYS A 103 13.55 -14.32 1.74
CA LYS A 103 13.41 -13.39 0.61
C LYS A 103 13.00 -11.99 1.05
N ALA A 104 12.23 -11.86 2.14
CA ALA A 104 11.88 -10.57 2.73
C ALA A 104 12.36 -10.45 4.17
N LYS A 105 12.69 -9.24 4.59
CA LYS A 105 12.97 -8.95 6.01
C LYS A 105 11.67 -8.99 6.82
N PRO A 106 11.69 -9.48 8.07
CA PRO A 106 10.56 -9.34 8.96
C PRO A 106 10.21 -7.85 9.15
N MET A 107 8.93 -7.51 8.95
CA MET A 107 8.41 -6.15 9.03
C MET A 107 6.98 -6.16 9.55
N ILE A 108 6.52 -5.03 10.08
CA ILE A 108 5.11 -4.80 10.38
C ILE A 108 4.44 -4.29 9.10
N VAL A 109 3.29 -4.87 8.73
CA VAL A 109 2.48 -4.39 7.60
C VAL A 109 1.19 -3.79 8.13
N VAL A 110 0.94 -2.53 7.78
CA VAL A 110 -0.23 -1.76 8.21
C VAL A 110 -1.16 -1.57 7.02
N MET A 111 -2.37 -2.07 7.13
CA MET A 111 -3.41 -2.05 6.09
C MET A 111 -4.60 -1.23 6.59
N PRO A 112 -4.58 0.10 6.43
CA PRO A 112 -5.63 0.96 6.95
C PRO A 112 -6.84 1.03 6.01
N ALA A 113 -8.01 1.37 6.56
CA ALA A 113 -9.18 1.73 5.77
C ALA A 113 -8.92 3.04 5.01
N GLY A 114 -8.75 2.95 3.69
CA GLY A 114 -8.39 4.08 2.82
C GLY A 114 -9.53 5.04 2.50
N HIS A 115 -10.79 4.66 2.82
CA HIS A 115 -11.97 5.49 2.58
C HIS A 115 -12.21 6.44 3.76
N SER A 116 -12.28 7.74 3.51
CA SER A 116 -12.49 8.76 4.53
C SER A 116 -13.96 9.22 4.69
N GLY A 117 -14.90 8.68 3.91
CA GLY A 117 -16.33 8.96 3.98
C GLY A 117 -17.09 8.56 2.72
N PRO A 118 -18.43 8.72 2.68
CA PRO A 118 -19.25 8.34 1.53
C PRO A 118 -18.91 9.10 0.25
N THR A 119 -18.17 10.19 0.36
CA THR A 119 -17.62 10.98 -0.76
C THR A 119 -16.12 10.77 -0.93
N ALA A 120 -15.59 9.68 -0.44
CA ALA A 120 -14.16 9.39 -0.25
C ALA A 120 -13.26 9.56 -1.48
N ILE A 121 -13.84 9.45 -2.69
CA ILE A 121 -13.12 9.73 -3.93
C ILE A 121 -12.88 11.24 -4.11
N ARG A 122 -13.60 12.11 -3.37
CA ARG A 122 -13.57 13.56 -3.56
C ARG A 122 -12.56 14.32 -2.71
N ASN A 123 -12.12 13.76 -1.56
CA ASN A 123 -11.23 14.44 -0.62
C ASN A 123 -10.07 13.53 -0.16
N GLY A 124 -9.13 13.24 -1.06
CA GLY A 124 -7.90 12.53 -0.71
C GLY A 124 -7.11 13.16 0.45
N LYS A 125 -7.33 14.44 0.72
CA LYS A 125 -6.72 15.18 1.84
C LYS A 125 -7.19 14.70 3.22
N ASP A 126 -8.43 14.25 3.36
CA ASP A 126 -8.94 13.76 4.64
C ASP A 126 -8.22 12.47 5.03
N PHE A 127 -8.02 11.54 4.08
CA PHE A 127 -7.25 10.34 4.35
C PHE A 127 -5.75 10.64 4.53
N GLU A 128 -5.18 11.54 3.74
CA GLU A 128 -3.79 11.97 3.91
C GLU A 128 -3.55 12.52 5.32
N ARG A 129 -4.46 13.35 5.83
CA ARG A 129 -4.38 13.92 7.17
C ARG A 129 -4.54 12.84 8.25
N ASP A 130 -5.55 11.97 8.14
CA ASP A 130 -5.74 10.81 9.04
C ASP A 130 -4.49 9.92 9.04
N PHE A 131 -3.90 9.69 7.87
CA PHE A 131 -2.72 8.85 7.74
C PHE A 131 -1.51 9.41 8.49
N VAL A 132 -1.23 10.70 8.31
CA VAL A 132 -0.03 11.35 8.88
C VAL A 132 -0.23 11.72 10.34
N GLU A 133 -1.42 12.20 10.71
CA GLU A 133 -1.70 12.74 12.05
C GLU A 133 -2.22 11.69 13.05
N ASP A 134 -2.86 10.62 12.54
CA ASP A 134 -3.48 9.60 13.39
C ASP A 134 -2.86 8.21 13.19
N ILE A 135 -2.86 7.65 11.97
CA ILE A 135 -2.43 6.27 11.72
C ILE A 135 -0.94 6.07 12.06
N MET A 136 -0.04 6.89 11.50
CA MET A 136 1.40 6.76 11.76
C MET A 136 1.72 6.87 13.26
N PRO A 137 1.25 7.90 14.00
CA PRO A 137 1.49 8.01 15.44
C PRO A 137 0.88 6.86 16.25
N GLN A 138 -0.29 6.34 15.88
CA GLN A 138 -0.90 5.18 16.56
C GLN A 138 -0.04 3.93 16.40
N ILE A 139 0.50 3.68 15.21
CA ILE A 139 1.40 2.55 14.95
C ILE A 139 2.70 2.71 15.75
N GLU A 140 3.29 3.89 15.75
CA GLU A 140 4.54 4.16 16.49
C GLU A 140 4.36 4.06 18.01
N LYS A 141 3.19 4.39 18.53
CA LYS A 141 2.86 4.26 19.96
C LYS A 141 2.54 2.83 20.37
N ARG A 142 1.87 2.05 19.51
CA ARG A 142 1.29 0.75 19.85
C ARG A 142 2.20 -0.43 19.53
N TYR A 143 3.08 -0.28 18.54
CA TYR A 143 3.94 -1.35 18.05
C TYR A 143 5.42 -1.00 18.18
N ARG A 144 6.27 -2.03 18.29
CA ARG A 144 7.72 -1.85 18.30
C ARG A 144 8.22 -1.63 16.88
N VAL A 145 8.29 -0.38 16.46
CA VAL A 145 8.66 0.04 15.12
C VAL A 145 9.96 0.84 15.10
N GLN A 146 10.63 0.80 13.96
CA GLN A 146 11.74 1.69 13.63
C GLN A 146 11.17 2.91 12.92
N THR A 147 11.40 4.10 13.47
CA THR A 147 10.73 5.34 13.04
C THR A 147 11.51 6.16 12.03
N ASP A 148 12.72 5.72 11.65
CA ASP A 148 13.51 6.41 10.64
C ASP A 148 12.89 6.30 9.25
N ARG A 149 13.14 7.29 8.41
CA ARG A 149 12.74 7.31 7.00
C ARG A 149 13.14 6.02 6.28
N SER A 150 14.37 5.54 6.50
CA SER A 150 14.93 4.35 5.87
C SER A 150 14.21 3.05 6.24
N ASN A 151 13.38 3.08 7.27
CA ASN A 151 12.59 1.96 7.79
C ASN A 151 11.08 2.13 7.56
N ARG A 152 10.67 3.06 6.67
CA ARG A 152 9.28 3.23 6.28
C ARG A 152 9.09 3.04 4.79
N ALA A 153 8.14 2.18 4.43
CA ALA A 153 7.67 1.92 3.08
C ALA A 153 6.17 2.19 2.98
N MET A 154 5.73 2.60 1.81
CA MET A 154 4.32 2.69 1.48
C MET A 154 4.08 2.12 0.08
N ALA A 155 3.04 1.32 -0.08
CA ALA A 155 2.54 0.95 -1.40
C ALA A 155 1.03 0.82 -1.38
N GLY A 156 0.44 0.84 -2.57
CA GLY A 156 -1.00 0.62 -2.71
C GLY A 156 -1.41 0.28 -4.13
N LEU A 157 -2.58 -0.34 -4.23
CA LEU A 157 -3.20 -0.70 -5.49
C LEU A 157 -4.28 0.30 -5.88
N SER A 158 -4.43 0.60 -7.17
CA SER A 158 -5.51 1.42 -7.71
C SER A 158 -5.65 2.77 -6.95
N MET A 159 -6.77 3.01 -6.27
CA MET A 159 -6.96 4.17 -5.39
C MET A 159 -5.80 4.31 -4.39
N GLY A 160 -5.41 3.22 -3.71
CA GLY A 160 -4.30 3.21 -2.76
C GLY A 160 -2.95 3.55 -3.38
N GLY A 161 -2.75 3.23 -4.67
CA GLY A 161 -1.56 3.67 -5.42
C GLY A 161 -1.56 5.19 -5.65
N GLY A 162 -2.71 5.77 -5.98
CA GLY A 162 -2.87 7.23 -6.05
C GLY A 162 -2.66 7.91 -4.69
N GLN A 163 -3.17 7.31 -3.61
CA GLN A 163 -2.94 7.77 -2.23
C GLN A 163 -1.46 7.66 -1.86
N THR A 164 -0.77 6.59 -2.26
CA THR A 164 0.68 6.44 -2.06
C THR A 164 1.46 7.57 -2.71
N LEU A 165 1.09 7.95 -3.94
CA LEU A 165 1.70 9.09 -4.61
C LEU A 165 1.42 10.41 -3.89
N ASN A 166 0.16 10.67 -3.51
CA ASN A 166 -0.22 11.90 -2.83
C ASN A 166 0.48 12.04 -1.46
N ILE A 167 0.34 11.03 -0.58
CA ILE A 167 0.90 11.04 0.76
C ILE A 167 2.43 10.97 0.72
N GLY A 168 2.98 10.06 -0.09
CA GLY A 168 4.41 9.81 -0.17
C GLY A 168 5.19 11.02 -0.70
N PHE A 169 4.69 11.70 -1.74
CA PHE A 169 5.37 12.88 -2.28
C PHE A 169 5.14 14.14 -1.46
N ALA A 170 3.98 14.30 -0.80
CA ALA A 170 3.77 15.39 0.17
C ALA A 170 4.64 15.23 1.42
N ASN A 171 5.05 14.00 1.77
CA ASN A 171 5.82 13.66 2.95
C ASN A 171 7.07 12.84 2.59
N LEU A 172 7.81 13.25 1.58
CA LEU A 172 8.94 12.50 1.05
C LEU A 172 10.10 12.34 2.03
N ASP A 173 10.14 13.17 3.06
CA ASP A 173 11.07 13.08 4.19
C ASP A 173 10.77 11.88 5.13
N LYS A 174 9.58 11.31 5.06
CA LYS A 174 9.13 10.21 5.94
C LYS A 174 9.30 8.82 5.35
N PHE A 175 9.40 8.69 4.01
CA PHE A 175 9.42 7.40 3.31
C PHE A 175 10.67 7.22 2.45
N ALA A 176 11.26 6.02 2.48
CA ALA A 176 12.37 5.64 1.62
C ALA A 176 11.95 4.70 0.48
N TYR A 177 10.78 4.10 0.54
CA TYR A 177 10.28 3.13 -0.43
C TYR A 177 8.84 3.46 -0.78
N LEU A 178 8.54 3.60 -2.07
CA LEU A 178 7.20 3.85 -2.59
C LEU A 178 6.88 2.82 -3.67
N GLY A 179 5.72 2.15 -3.56
CA GLY A 179 5.21 1.18 -4.51
C GLY A 179 3.82 1.58 -5.04
N VAL A 180 3.64 1.52 -6.35
CA VAL A 180 2.38 1.89 -7.02
C VAL A 180 1.94 0.74 -7.91
N PHE A 181 0.83 0.09 -7.54
CA PHE A 181 0.30 -1.08 -8.22
C PHE A 181 -0.95 -0.69 -8.98
N SER A 182 -0.95 -0.90 -10.31
CA SER A 182 -2.11 -0.60 -11.16
C SER A 182 -2.67 0.81 -10.94
N SER A 183 -1.80 1.83 -10.92
CA SER A 183 -2.18 3.20 -10.59
C SER A 183 -1.20 4.24 -11.11
N GLY A 184 -1.47 5.50 -10.78
CA GLY A 184 -0.65 6.66 -11.12
C GLY A 184 -1.29 7.95 -10.65
N VAL A 185 -0.81 9.08 -11.15
CA VAL A 185 -1.44 10.39 -10.93
C VAL A 185 -2.71 10.46 -11.76
N PHE A 186 -3.87 10.37 -11.12
CA PHE A 186 -5.15 10.41 -11.82
C PHE A 186 -5.33 11.72 -12.59
N GLY A 187 -5.75 11.59 -13.85
CA GLY A 187 -5.95 12.72 -14.77
C GLY A 187 -4.73 13.11 -15.60
N ILE A 188 -3.54 12.59 -15.32
CA ILE A 188 -2.30 12.94 -16.05
C ILE A 188 -2.34 12.56 -17.54
N ALA A 189 -3.02 11.46 -17.88
CA ALA A 189 -3.12 10.95 -19.25
C ALA A 189 -4.48 11.23 -19.91
N GLY A 190 -5.27 12.15 -19.34
CA GLY A 190 -6.63 12.42 -19.82
C GLY A 190 -7.62 11.27 -19.56
N GLY A 191 -7.18 10.18 -18.98
CA GLY A 191 -7.98 9.04 -18.56
C GLY A 191 -8.19 9.08 -17.05
N GLY A 192 -9.40 8.86 -16.62
CA GLY A 192 -9.81 9.01 -15.23
C GLY A 192 -10.65 10.26 -15.05
N ARG A 193 -11.58 10.19 -14.10
CA ARG A 193 -12.48 11.30 -13.81
C ARG A 193 -11.67 12.55 -13.50
N PRO A 194 -11.84 13.67 -14.21
CA PRO A 194 -11.18 14.91 -13.82
C PRO A 194 -11.48 15.15 -12.36
N ALA A 195 -10.47 15.45 -11.57
CA ALA A 195 -10.73 16.00 -10.26
C ALA A 195 -11.62 17.24 -10.47
N ALA A 196 -12.86 17.17 -10.03
CA ALA A 196 -13.78 18.32 -10.00
C ALA A 196 -13.33 19.26 -8.86
N THR A 197 -12.06 19.68 -8.90
CA THR A 197 -11.45 20.53 -7.89
C THR A 197 -10.71 21.63 -8.63
N ASN A 198 -10.86 22.85 -8.17
CA ASN A 198 -10.04 24.00 -8.57
C ASN A 198 -8.58 23.85 -8.05
N GLU A 199 -8.13 22.63 -7.78
CA GLU A 199 -6.79 22.38 -7.30
C GLU A 199 -5.78 22.40 -8.45
N PRO A 200 -4.59 22.97 -8.24
CA PRO A 200 -3.51 22.91 -9.21
C PRO A 200 -3.16 21.47 -9.58
N PRO A 201 -2.64 21.21 -10.78
CA PRO A 201 -2.15 19.89 -11.17
C PRO A 201 -1.22 19.28 -10.11
N TRP A 202 -1.23 17.95 -10.01
CA TRP A 202 -0.45 17.20 -9.01
C TRP A 202 1.04 17.59 -9.00
N GLU A 203 1.63 17.75 -10.18
CA GLU A 203 3.01 18.17 -10.39
C GLU A 203 3.29 19.55 -9.78
N VAL A 204 2.37 20.50 -9.94
CA VAL A 204 2.47 21.85 -9.36
C VAL A 204 2.37 21.80 -7.84
N ARG A 205 1.44 21.03 -7.30
CA ARG A 205 1.26 20.86 -5.84
C ARG A 205 2.47 20.23 -5.17
N ASN A 206 3.14 19.32 -5.83
CA ASN A 206 4.29 18.58 -5.30
C ASN A 206 5.65 19.13 -5.77
N LYS A 207 5.66 20.30 -6.42
CA LYS A 207 6.88 20.89 -7.00
C LYS A 207 8.04 20.98 -6.00
N ALA A 208 7.77 21.38 -4.77
CA ALA A 208 8.79 21.49 -3.73
C ALA A 208 9.48 20.14 -3.42
N SER A 209 8.75 19.04 -3.43
CA SER A 209 9.31 17.70 -3.24
C SER A 209 9.97 17.16 -4.51
N LEU A 210 9.34 17.42 -5.66
CA LEU A 210 9.85 16.99 -6.97
C LEU A 210 11.20 17.63 -7.33
N ASP A 211 11.42 18.85 -6.92
CA ASP A 211 12.65 19.59 -7.25
C ASP A 211 13.72 19.52 -6.14
N ASN A 212 13.44 18.88 -4.99
CA ASN A 212 14.37 18.84 -3.87
C ASN A 212 15.36 17.64 -3.97
N PRO A 213 16.66 17.91 -4.27
CA PRO A 213 17.63 16.84 -4.45
C PRO A 213 17.93 16.06 -3.16
N LYS A 214 17.80 16.69 -1.97
CA LYS A 214 18.01 16.02 -0.68
C LYS A 214 16.92 15.00 -0.41
N LEU A 215 15.66 15.34 -0.74
CA LEU A 215 14.53 14.41 -0.60
C LEU A 215 14.65 13.24 -1.58
N LYS A 216 15.05 13.49 -2.82
CA LYS A 216 15.30 12.44 -3.83
C LYS A 216 16.39 11.47 -3.36
N LYS A 217 17.52 11.97 -2.89
CA LYS A 217 18.64 11.14 -2.41
C LYS A 217 18.24 10.18 -1.27
N GLY A 218 17.26 10.53 -0.47
CA GLY A 218 16.77 9.68 0.62
C GLY A 218 15.77 8.60 0.18
N LEU A 219 15.27 8.64 -1.07
CA LEU A 219 14.48 7.56 -1.64
C LEU A 219 15.39 6.42 -2.08
N LYS A 220 15.10 5.22 -1.61
CA LYS A 220 15.81 3.99 -1.97
C LYS A 220 15.11 3.25 -3.11
N LEU A 221 13.78 3.39 -3.21
CA LEU A 221 12.99 2.72 -4.23
C LEU A 221 11.72 3.50 -4.57
N VAL A 222 11.48 3.71 -5.85
CA VAL A 222 10.18 4.04 -6.43
C VAL A 222 9.85 2.95 -7.44
N TRP A 223 8.82 2.17 -7.16
CA TRP A 223 8.48 0.97 -7.91
C TRP A 223 7.04 1.02 -8.42
N PHE A 224 6.87 0.71 -9.70
CA PHE A 224 5.55 0.65 -10.34
C PHE A 224 5.36 -0.70 -11.02
N ALA A 225 4.14 -1.23 -10.94
CA ALA A 225 3.71 -2.35 -11.78
C ALA A 225 2.26 -2.19 -12.22
N THR A 226 1.99 -2.57 -13.47
CA THR A 226 0.65 -2.47 -14.07
C THR A 226 0.49 -3.57 -15.12
N GLY A 227 -0.69 -4.20 -15.16
CA GLY A 227 -1.01 -5.19 -16.18
C GLY A 227 -1.18 -4.55 -17.57
N LYS A 228 -0.86 -5.27 -18.63
CA LYS A 228 -1.00 -4.81 -20.02
C LYS A 228 -2.46 -4.55 -20.41
N ASP A 229 -3.39 -5.30 -19.80
CA ASP A 229 -4.84 -5.15 -20.00
C ASP A 229 -5.50 -4.25 -18.95
N ASP A 230 -4.71 -3.58 -18.11
CA ASP A 230 -5.20 -2.68 -17.08
C ASP A 230 -5.63 -1.34 -17.68
N PHE A 231 -6.84 -0.89 -17.35
CA PHE A 231 -7.36 0.38 -17.84
C PHE A 231 -6.56 1.60 -17.35
N LEU A 232 -5.74 1.46 -16.29
CA LEU A 232 -4.82 2.47 -15.78
C LEU A 232 -3.41 2.39 -16.37
N LEU A 233 -3.14 1.51 -17.33
CA LEU A 233 -1.83 1.36 -17.95
C LEU A 233 -1.28 2.70 -18.49
N LYS A 234 -2.11 3.46 -19.22
CA LYS A 234 -1.72 4.78 -19.75
C LYS A 234 -1.39 5.77 -18.63
N THR A 235 -2.16 5.75 -17.56
CA THR A 235 -1.95 6.61 -16.38
C THR A 235 -0.64 6.25 -15.67
N SER A 236 -0.34 4.95 -15.51
CA SER A 236 0.92 4.47 -14.93
C SER A 236 2.12 4.92 -15.77
N ARG A 237 2.10 4.69 -17.09
CA ARG A 237 3.16 5.11 -18.01
C ARG A 237 3.43 6.62 -17.94
N ALA A 238 2.37 7.43 -18.03
CA ALA A 238 2.51 8.89 -18.00
C ALA A 238 3.06 9.38 -16.64
N THR A 239 2.67 8.76 -15.53
CA THR A 239 3.20 9.08 -14.20
C THR A 239 4.68 8.73 -14.10
N VAL A 240 5.07 7.54 -14.56
CA VAL A 240 6.48 7.10 -14.57
C VAL A 240 7.34 8.06 -15.39
N GLU A 241 6.90 8.42 -16.58
CA GLU A 241 7.63 9.36 -17.44
C GLU A 241 7.74 10.77 -16.81
N MET A 242 6.68 11.24 -16.17
CA MET A 242 6.72 12.51 -15.42
C MET A 242 7.75 12.45 -14.29
N LEU A 243 7.75 11.39 -13.47
CA LEU A 243 8.72 11.24 -12.38
C LEU A 243 10.17 11.15 -12.90
N LYS A 244 10.41 10.42 -13.99
CA LYS A 244 11.72 10.36 -14.64
C LYS A 244 12.19 11.74 -15.14
N LYS A 245 11.30 12.56 -15.72
CA LYS A 245 11.60 13.95 -16.12
C LYS A 245 12.04 14.80 -14.94
N HIS A 246 11.49 14.55 -13.75
CA HIS A 246 11.94 15.18 -12.50
C HIS A 246 13.19 14.53 -11.89
N GLY A 247 13.83 13.58 -12.59
CA GLY A 247 15.09 12.95 -12.16
C GLY A 247 14.93 11.90 -11.06
N PHE A 248 13.75 11.27 -10.92
CA PHE A 248 13.58 10.10 -10.06
C PHE A 248 14.01 8.82 -10.79
N SER A 249 14.73 7.95 -10.09
CA SER A 249 14.94 6.58 -10.53
C SER A 249 13.68 5.77 -10.25
N VAL A 250 13.01 5.32 -11.30
CA VAL A 250 11.75 4.57 -11.20
C VAL A 250 11.94 3.19 -11.80
N VAL A 251 11.72 2.15 -11.02
CA VAL A 251 11.58 0.78 -11.52
C VAL A 251 10.14 0.62 -12.01
N TYR A 252 9.95 0.27 -13.27
CA TYR A 252 8.63 0.09 -13.85
C TYR A 252 8.51 -1.27 -14.53
N LYS A 253 7.46 -2.00 -14.20
CA LYS A 253 7.12 -3.31 -14.74
C LYS A 253 5.74 -3.29 -15.39
N GLU A 254 5.63 -3.83 -16.58
CA GLU A 254 4.37 -4.22 -17.20
C GLU A 254 4.26 -5.75 -17.17
N SER A 255 3.20 -6.26 -16.57
CA SER A 255 2.92 -7.69 -16.51
C SER A 255 1.80 -8.08 -17.47
N GLU A 256 1.60 -9.36 -17.70
CA GLU A 256 0.36 -9.86 -18.27
C GLU A 256 -0.81 -9.59 -17.30
N GLY A 257 -2.05 -9.66 -17.82
CA GLY A 257 -3.29 -9.49 -17.06
C GLY A 257 -3.68 -8.02 -16.85
N GLY A 258 -4.67 -7.80 -16.00
CA GLY A 258 -5.38 -6.53 -15.87
C GLY A 258 -5.47 -6.03 -14.43
N HIS A 259 -6.54 -5.29 -14.15
CA HIS A 259 -6.81 -4.64 -12.87
C HIS A 259 -7.42 -5.63 -11.86
N THR A 260 -6.63 -6.59 -11.37
CA THR A 260 -7.11 -7.72 -10.58
C THR A 260 -6.24 -8.07 -9.39
N TRP A 261 -6.84 -8.74 -8.39
CA TRP A 261 -6.12 -9.29 -7.24
C TRP A 261 -5.06 -10.33 -7.61
N LEU A 262 -5.15 -10.99 -8.76
CA LEU A 262 -4.11 -11.88 -9.27
C LEU A 262 -2.80 -11.10 -9.47
N ASN A 263 -2.88 -9.98 -10.20
CA ASN A 263 -1.74 -9.10 -10.44
C ASN A 263 -1.21 -8.48 -9.13
N TRP A 264 -2.09 -7.99 -8.26
CA TRP A 264 -1.67 -7.27 -7.06
C TRP A 264 -0.98 -8.15 -6.02
N ARG A 265 -1.38 -9.42 -5.90
CA ARG A 265 -0.65 -10.41 -5.08
C ARG A 265 0.76 -10.66 -5.63
N ASP A 266 0.90 -10.81 -6.94
CA ASP A 266 2.21 -10.97 -7.59
C ASP A 266 3.08 -9.73 -7.36
N TYR A 267 2.50 -8.53 -7.45
CA TYR A 267 3.24 -7.28 -7.17
C TYR A 267 3.71 -7.19 -5.71
N LEU A 268 2.90 -7.65 -4.76
CA LEU A 268 3.33 -7.73 -3.37
C LEU A 268 4.49 -8.73 -3.19
N ILE A 269 4.41 -9.90 -3.83
CA ILE A 269 5.47 -10.93 -3.81
C ILE A 269 6.79 -10.40 -4.38
N GLU A 270 6.74 -9.54 -5.39
CA GLU A 270 7.93 -8.94 -6.00
C GLU A 270 8.44 -7.71 -5.25
N PHE A 271 7.55 -6.89 -4.70
CA PHE A 271 7.90 -5.63 -4.05
C PHE A 271 8.44 -5.84 -2.63
N ALA A 272 7.81 -6.70 -1.80
CA ALA A 272 8.20 -6.89 -0.41
C ALA A 272 9.66 -7.34 -0.23
N PRO A 273 10.25 -8.20 -1.09
CA PRO A 273 11.67 -8.54 -1.04
C PRO A 273 12.64 -7.38 -1.27
N LEU A 274 12.19 -6.29 -1.89
CA LEU A 274 13.03 -5.14 -2.18
C LEU A 274 13.12 -4.16 -1.01
N LEU A 275 12.26 -4.33 0.02
CA LEU A 275 12.14 -3.41 1.12
C LEU A 275 13.21 -3.63 2.19
N PHE A 276 13.73 -2.53 2.74
CA PHE A 276 14.59 -2.48 3.92
C PHE A 276 15.91 -3.25 3.81
N ASN A 277 16.32 -3.61 2.61
CA ASN A 277 17.63 -4.20 2.40
C ASN A 277 18.71 -3.13 2.60
N GLU A 278 19.79 -3.52 3.28
CA GLU A 278 21.00 -2.71 3.30
C GLU A 278 21.49 -2.59 1.86
N SER A 279 21.84 -1.38 1.44
CA SER A 279 22.47 -1.15 0.13
C SER A 279 23.72 -2.03 0.07
N ARG A 280 23.73 -2.98 -0.88
CA ARG A 280 24.94 -3.72 -1.21
C ARG A 280 25.99 -2.78 -1.76
#